data_40f880b08dff7798dfdcf45c11cf27c0
#
_entry.id   40f880b08dff7798dfdcf45c11cf27c0
#
_cell.length_a   1.000
_cell.length_b   1.000
_cell.length_c   1.000
_cell.angle_alpha   90.00
_cell.angle_beta   90.00
_cell.angle_gamma   90.00
#
_symmetry.space_group_name_H-M   'P 1'
#
loop_
_entity.id
_entity.type
_entity.pdbx_description
1 polymer ?
#
loop_
_entity_poly.entity_id
_entity_poly.type
_entity_poly.pdbx_seq_one_letter_code
_entity_poly.pdbx_strand_id
1 'polypeptide(L)'
;MITAIVFDFDGVLADSEVLHLRSYQEVLVPLGVGLSRADYFSRYLGFDDEGVFRTLGVEHGLGLTSEDVAELIARKSVVFEALESSADMLFPGAAQCVRRLAEQFPLGIASGALRHEIEGVLNKAGLRDCFGFIVASGDTPSSKPAGSASIAP
;
A
#
# COMPACT_ATOMS: atom_id res chain seq x y z
N MET A 1 -14.56 -25.93 -9.59
CA MET A 1 -15.57 -24.85 -9.70
C MET A 1 -15.15 -23.74 -8.74
N ILE A 2 -15.08 -22.49 -9.19
CA ILE A 2 -14.76 -21.34 -8.32
C ILE A 2 -16.02 -20.99 -7.54
N THR A 3 -15.89 -20.87 -6.22
CA THR A 3 -17.03 -20.58 -5.31
C THR A 3 -16.94 -19.20 -4.68
N ALA A 4 -15.75 -18.61 -4.61
CA ALA A 4 -15.48 -17.25 -4.13
C ALA A 4 -14.15 -16.75 -4.68
N ILE A 5 -13.93 -15.43 -4.65
CA ILE A 5 -12.68 -14.80 -5.06
C ILE A 5 -12.18 -13.92 -3.92
N VAL A 6 -10.91 -14.07 -3.58
CA VAL A 6 -10.22 -13.24 -2.59
C VAL A 6 -9.10 -12.48 -3.29
N PHE A 7 -9.15 -11.15 -3.20
CA PHE A 7 -8.13 -10.26 -3.77
C PHE A 7 -7.07 -9.89 -2.73
N ASP A 8 -5.86 -9.72 -3.18
CA ASP A 8 -4.95 -8.82 -2.51
C ASP A 8 -5.33 -7.37 -2.81
N PHE A 9 -4.87 -6.41 -2.00
CA PHE A 9 -5.20 -5.01 -2.20
C PHE A 9 -4.05 -4.28 -2.90
N ASP A 10 -2.90 -4.18 -2.24
CA ASP A 10 -1.73 -3.48 -2.77
C ASP A 10 -1.13 -4.21 -3.98
N GLY A 11 -0.88 -3.48 -5.07
CA GLY A 11 -0.34 -4.03 -6.30
C GLY A 11 -1.31 -4.90 -7.10
N VAL A 12 -2.55 -5.09 -6.63
CA VAL A 12 -3.61 -5.86 -7.32
C VAL A 12 -4.84 -5.01 -7.60
N LEU A 13 -5.44 -4.40 -6.60
CA LEU A 13 -6.55 -3.47 -6.76
C LEU A 13 -6.08 -2.03 -6.73
N ALA A 14 -5.14 -1.69 -5.84
CA ALA A 14 -4.61 -0.35 -5.64
C ALA A 14 -3.13 -0.26 -6.05
N ASP A 15 -2.76 0.85 -6.69
CA ASP A 15 -1.39 1.22 -7.05
C ASP A 15 -0.83 2.18 -5.97
N SER A 16 -0.74 1.69 -4.74
CA SER A 16 -0.21 2.44 -3.60
C SER A 16 1.28 2.75 -3.75
N GLU A 17 2.03 1.91 -4.46
CA GLU A 17 3.48 2.05 -4.65
C GLU A 17 3.88 3.36 -5.35
N VAL A 18 3.04 3.86 -6.26
CA VAL A 18 3.27 5.17 -6.89
C VAL A 18 3.17 6.30 -5.89
N LEU A 19 2.28 6.19 -4.89
CA LEU A 19 2.14 7.19 -3.83
C LEU A 19 3.29 7.10 -2.84
N HIS A 20 3.75 5.90 -2.49
CA HIS A 20 4.95 5.71 -1.69
C HIS A 20 6.16 6.37 -2.36
N LEU A 21 6.39 6.09 -3.65
CA LEU A 21 7.47 6.73 -4.40
C LEU A 21 7.39 8.25 -4.39
N ARG A 22 6.19 8.82 -4.65
CA ARG A 22 6.00 10.29 -4.62
C ARG A 22 6.28 10.87 -3.24
N SER A 23 5.83 10.20 -2.19
CA SER A 23 6.08 10.64 -0.81
C SER A 23 7.57 10.66 -0.47
N TYR A 24 8.32 9.63 -0.87
CA TYR A 24 9.78 9.64 -0.75
C TYR A 24 10.40 10.79 -1.53
N GLN A 25 10.00 10.97 -2.79
CA GLN A 25 10.54 12.04 -3.62
C GLN A 25 10.35 13.42 -2.97
N GLU A 26 9.17 13.69 -2.43
CA GLU A 26 8.89 14.99 -1.79
C GLU A 26 9.76 15.25 -0.54
N VAL A 27 9.93 14.24 0.32
CA VAL A 27 10.73 14.43 1.54
C VAL A 27 12.24 14.39 1.29
N LEU A 28 12.68 13.84 0.17
CA LEU A 28 14.10 13.80 -0.22
C LEU A 28 14.56 15.06 -0.95
N VAL A 29 13.65 15.85 -1.54
CA VAL A 29 13.99 17.11 -2.24
C VAL A 29 14.86 18.06 -1.40
N PRO A 30 14.53 18.35 -0.12
CA PRO A 30 15.35 19.24 0.69
C PRO A 30 16.76 18.70 0.97
N LEU A 31 16.97 17.39 0.84
CA LEU A 31 18.27 16.73 1.03
C LEU A 31 19.08 16.65 -0.27
N GLY A 32 18.54 17.16 -1.39
CA GLY A 32 19.18 17.10 -2.70
C GLY A 32 19.26 15.69 -3.28
N VAL A 33 18.47 14.74 -2.77
CA VAL A 33 18.46 13.35 -3.22
C VAL A 33 17.32 13.12 -4.20
N GLY A 34 17.65 12.63 -5.39
CA GLY A 34 16.69 12.18 -6.39
C GLY A 34 16.45 10.67 -6.28
N LEU A 35 15.20 10.25 -6.26
CA LEU A 35 14.82 8.84 -6.33
C LEU A 35 14.01 8.60 -7.60
N SER A 36 14.62 7.90 -8.56
CA SER A 36 13.94 7.58 -9.82
C SER A 36 12.93 6.44 -9.61
N ARG A 37 11.90 6.38 -10.49
CA ARG A 37 10.96 5.25 -10.50
C ARG A 37 11.69 3.91 -10.71
N ALA A 38 12.67 3.88 -11.62
CA ALA A 38 13.42 2.66 -11.92
C ALA A 38 14.21 2.18 -10.70
N ASP A 39 14.89 3.08 -9.99
CA ASP A 39 15.64 2.72 -8.79
C ASP A 39 14.71 2.25 -7.67
N TYR A 40 13.59 2.95 -7.44
CA TYR A 40 12.63 2.57 -6.42
C TYR A 40 12.11 1.14 -6.64
N PHE A 41 11.57 0.85 -7.82
CA PHE A 41 10.99 -0.46 -8.12
C PHE A 41 12.01 -1.60 -8.23
N SER A 42 13.26 -1.32 -8.57
CA SER A 42 14.31 -2.35 -8.69
C SER A 42 15.05 -2.65 -7.40
N ARG A 43 15.12 -1.68 -6.46
CA ARG A 43 16.04 -1.76 -5.31
C ARG A 43 15.36 -1.61 -3.96
N TYR A 44 14.24 -0.87 -3.88
CA TYR A 44 13.62 -0.51 -2.61
C TYR A 44 12.22 -1.09 -2.44
N LEU A 45 11.63 -1.66 -3.48
CA LEU A 45 10.31 -2.30 -3.39
C LEU A 45 10.34 -3.40 -2.31
N GLY A 46 9.42 -3.30 -1.35
CA GLY A 46 9.33 -4.23 -0.23
C GLY A 46 10.22 -3.88 0.98
N PHE A 47 11.00 -2.79 0.91
CA PHE A 47 11.65 -2.25 2.09
C PHE A 47 10.62 -1.49 2.94
N ASP A 48 10.81 -1.49 4.25
CA ASP A 48 10.13 -0.53 5.12
C ASP A 48 10.76 0.87 4.99
N ASP A 49 10.07 1.86 5.51
CA ASP A 49 10.50 3.27 5.41
C ASP A 49 11.88 3.49 6.02
N GLU A 50 12.18 2.82 7.14
CA GLU A 50 13.49 2.91 7.79
C GLU A 50 14.61 2.38 6.89
N GLY A 51 14.39 1.22 6.27
CA GLY A 51 15.34 0.61 5.35
C GLY A 51 15.62 1.46 4.13
N VAL A 52 14.59 2.09 3.55
CA VAL A 52 14.75 3.01 2.42
C VAL A 52 15.61 4.22 2.81
N PHE A 53 15.25 4.93 3.90
CA PHE A 53 15.97 6.15 4.29
C PHE A 53 17.41 5.86 4.75
N ARG A 54 17.64 4.77 5.47
CA ARG A 54 19.00 4.38 5.87
C ARG A 54 19.86 4.04 4.66
N THR A 55 19.33 3.29 3.71
CA THR A 55 20.08 2.91 2.50
C THR A 55 20.42 4.15 1.66
N LEU A 56 19.44 5.01 1.39
CA LEU A 56 19.68 6.27 0.68
C LEU A 56 20.65 7.20 1.43
N GLY A 57 20.53 7.26 2.75
CA GLY A 57 21.44 8.03 3.61
C GLY A 57 22.90 7.61 3.45
N VAL A 58 23.17 6.30 3.43
CA VAL A 58 24.51 5.75 3.21
C VAL A 58 25.00 6.03 1.78
N GLU A 59 24.17 5.76 0.78
CA GLU A 59 24.53 5.91 -0.65
C GLU A 59 24.83 7.36 -1.02
N HIS A 60 24.14 8.30 -0.41
CA HIS A 60 24.32 9.74 -0.68
C HIS A 60 25.20 10.46 0.35
N GLY A 61 25.77 9.73 1.30
CA GLY A 61 26.68 10.31 2.31
C GLY A 61 26.03 11.35 3.22
N LEU A 62 24.71 11.21 3.52
CA LEU A 62 23.95 12.21 4.28
C LEU A 62 24.24 12.18 5.78
N GLY A 63 24.86 11.12 6.30
CA GLY A 63 25.17 11.01 7.73
C GLY A 63 23.94 11.00 8.64
N LEU A 64 22.80 10.47 8.19
CA LEU A 64 21.54 10.46 8.92
C LEU A 64 21.65 9.74 10.25
N THR A 65 21.24 10.40 11.32
CA THR A 65 21.06 9.78 12.63
C THR A 65 19.75 9.00 12.69
N SER A 66 19.53 8.23 13.75
CA SER A 66 18.24 7.53 13.95
C SER A 66 17.07 8.52 14.15
N GLU A 67 17.36 9.69 14.72
CA GLU A 67 16.37 10.76 14.90
C GLU A 67 16.00 11.40 13.55
N ASP A 68 16.98 11.67 12.70
CA ASP A 68 16.74 12.18 11.34
C ASP A 68 15.87 11.20 10.52
N VAL A 69 16.15 9.90 10.62
CA VAL A 69 15.36 8.88 9.94
C VAL A 69 13.92 8.85 10.47
N ALA A 70 13.73 8.92 11.78
CA ALA A 70 12.38 8.97 12.37
C ALA A 70 11.60 10.21 11.92
N GLU A 71 12.27 11.38 11.83
CA GLU A 71 11.64 12.60 11.31
C GLU A 71 11.26 12.45 9.83
N LEU A 72 12.13 11.89 9.00
CA LEU A 72 11.82 11.64 7.58
C LEU A 72 10.63 10.70 7.40
N ILE A 73 10.54 9.63 8.21
CA ILE A 73 9.39 8.73 8.22
C ILE A 73 8.12 9.48 8.57
N ALA A 74 8.14 10.28 9.64
CA ALA A 74 6.97 11.07 10.06
C ALA A 74 6.52 12.05 8.96
N ARG A 75 7.46 12.75 8.34
CA ARG A 75 7.17 13.67 7.21
C ARG A 75 6.61 12.92 6.00
N LYS A 76 7.18 11.77 5.66
CA LYS A 76 6.71 10.93 4.56
C LYS A 76 5.27 10.46 4.80
N SER A 77 4.92 10.06 6.02
CA SER A 77 3.56 9.65 6.37
C SER A 77 2.54 10.77 6.14
N VAL A 78 2.86 12.00 6.53
CA VAL A 78 1.99 13.16 6.30
C VAL A 78 1.78 13.42 4.79
N VAL A 79 2.85 13.32 4.01
CA VAL A 79 2.77 13.48 2.54
C VAL A 79 1.95 12.35 1.91
N PHE A 80 2.18 11.12 2.35
CA PHE A 80 1.44 9.96 1.85
C PHE A 80 -0.07 10.09 2.11
N GLU A 81 -0.48 10.42 3.33
CA GLU A 81 -1.89 10.64 3.70
C GLU A 81 -2.55 11.73 2.84
N ALA A 82 -1.82 12.83 2.58
CA ALA A 82 -2.32 13.90 1.72
C ALA A 82 -2.50 13.46 0.27
N LEU A 83 -1.56 12.69 -0.28
CA LEU A 83 -1.66 12.12 -1.62
C LEU A 83 -2.78 11.09 -1.72
N GLU A 84 -2.89 10.19 -0.74
CA GLU A 84 -3.91 9.16 -0.68
C GLU A 84 -5.33 9.76 -0.67
N SER A 85 -5.56 10.80 0.11
CA SER A 85 -6.86 11.47 0.19
C SER A 85 -7.30 12.10 -1.13
N SER A 86 -6.36 12.51 -1.98
CA SER A 86 -6.63 13.21 -3.25
C SER A 86 -6.62 12.28 -4.47
N ALA A 87 -5.94 11.15 -4.43
CA ALA A 87 -5.73 10.26 -5.58
C ALA A 87 -6.88 9.28 -5.81
N ASP A 88 -7.05 8.87 -7.07
CA ASP A 88 -7.72 7.61 -7.42
C ASP A 88 -6.65 6.51 -7.40
N MET A 89 -6.68 5.68 -6.38
CA MET A 89 -5.65 4.68 -6.14
C MET A 89 -5.89 3.36 -6.88
N LEU A 90 -7.06 3.16 -7.45
CA LEU A 90 -7.35 1.91 -8.14
C LEU A 90 -6.63 1.82 -9.48
N PHE A 91 -6.12 0.63 -9.79
CA PHE A 91 -5.63 0.38 -11.15
C PHE A 91 -6.71 0.64 -12.19
N PRO A 92 -6.34 1.13 -13.40
CA PRO A 92 -7.29 1.28 -14.50
C PRO A 92 -8.07 -0.02 -14.76
N GLY A 93 -9.40 0.06 -14.74
CA GLY A 93 -10.28 -1.09 -14.95
C GLY A 93 -10.57 -1.94 -13.71
N ALA A 94 -9.87 -1.76 -12.59
CA ALA A 94 -10.09 -2.56 -11.37
C ALA A 94 -11.53 -2.43 -10.86
N ALA A 95 -12.06 -1.21 -10.81
CA ALA A 95 -13.44 -0.99 -10.38
C ALA A 95 -14.47 -1.73 -11.25
N GLN A 96 -14.28 -1.71 -12.57
CA GLN A 96 -15.17 -2.41 -13.50
C GLN A 96 -15.04 -3.92 -13.33
N CYS A 97 -13.84 -4.44 -13.16
CA CYS A 97 -13.57 -5.85 -12.93
C CYS A 97 -14.26 -6.33 -11.65
N VAL A 98 -14.10 -5.60 -10.55
CA VAL A 98 -14.72 -5.93 -9.25
C VAL A 98 -16.25 -6.00 -9.38
N ARG A 99 -16.89 -4.98 -9.97
CA ARG A 99 -18.35 -4.97 -10.14
C ARG A 99 -18.85 -6.18 -10.94
N ARG A 100 -18.19 -6.51 -12.05
CA ARG A 100 -18.56 -7.67 -12.89
C ARG A 100 -18.40 -9.00 -12.15
N LEU A 101 -17.35 -9.15 -11.34
CA LEU A 101 -17.11 -10.37 -10.58
C LEU A 101 -18.08 -10.50 -9.40
N ALA A 102 -18.45 -9.38 -8.76
CA ALA A 102 -19.43 -9.36 -7.67
C ALA A 102 -20.84 -9.83 -8.08
N GLU A 103 -21.19 -9.70 -9.38
CA GLU A 103 -22.44 -10.23 -9.92
C GLU A 103 -22.46 -11.78 -9.98
N GLN A 104 -21.30 -12.42 -9.95
CA GLN A 104 -21.16 -13.87 -10.18
C GLN A 104 -20.60 -14.63 -8.98
N PHE A 105 -19.82 -13.97 -8.14
CA PHE A 105 -19.09 -14.60 -7.05
C PHE A 105 -19.11 -13.74 -5.78
N PRO A 106 -19.17 -14.36 -4.60
CA PRO A 106 -18.79 -13.69 -3.35
C PRO A 106 -17.35 -13.23 -3.44
N LEU A 107 -17.10 -11.96 -3.09
CA LEU A 107 -15.76 -11.37 -3.10
C LEU A 107 -15.28 -11.06 -1.70
N GLY A 108 -13.97 -11.18 -1.47
CA GLY A 108 -13.28 -10.79 -0.26
C GLY A 108 -11.94 -10.14 -0.55
N ILE A 109 -11.35 -9.50 0.45
CA ILE A 109 -9.98 -8.96 0.43
C ILE A 109 -9.19 -9.60 1.56
N ALA A 110 -7.92 -9.94 1.28
CA ALA A 110 -6.92 -10.32 2.28
C ALA A 110 -5.61 -9.59 1.96
N SER A 111 -5.25 -8.60 2.77
CA SER A 111 -4.11 -7.70 2.53
C SER A 111 -3.29 -7.43 3.78
N GLY A 112 -2.04 -7.05 3.58
CA GLY A 112 -1.18 -6.48 4.61
C GLY A 112 -1.39 -4.99 4.87
N ALA A 113 -2.25 -4.32 4.08
CA ALA A 113 -2.63 -2.93 4.30
C ALA A 113 -3.55 -2.77 5.53
N LEU A 114 -3.61 -1.56 6.07
CA LEU A 114 -4.48 -1.24 7.19
C LEU A 114 -5.95 -1.19 6.74
N ARG A 115 -6.86 -1.62 7.61
CA ARG A 115 -8.30 -1.66 7.30
C ARG A 115 -8.85 -0.33 6.82
N HIS A 116 -8.49 0.77 7.49
CA HIS A 116 -9.02 2.09 7.14
C HIS A 116 -8.53 2.58 5.77
N GLU A 117 -7.32 2.21 5.37
CA GLU A 117 -6.77 2.51 4.03
C GLU A 117 -7.57 1.77 2.95
N ILE A 118 -7.77 0.47 3.12
CA ILE A 118 -8.57 -0.34 2.19
C ILE A 118 -9.99 0.23 2.07
N GLU A 119 -10.66 0.43 3.21
CA GLU A 119 -12.05 0.91 3.23
C GLU A 119 -12.18 2.34 2.68
N GLY A 120 -11.19 3.21 2.91
CA GLY A 120 -11.13 4.56 2.34
C GLY A 120 -11.16 4.54 0.82
N VAL A 121 -10.30 3.74 0.19
CA VAL A 121 -10.25 3.59 -1.27
C VAL A 121 -11.52 2.96 -1.82
N LEU A 122 -12.02 1.89 -1.19
CA LEU A 122 -13.22 1.21 -1.65
C LEU A 122 -14.47 2.08 -1.53
N ASN A 123 -14.63 2.84 -0.45
CA ASN A 123 -15.74 3.76 -0.26
C ASN A 123 -15.71 4.89 -1.29
N LYS A 124 -14.55 5.48 -1.52
CA LYS A 124 -14.37 6.51 -2.54
C LYS A 124 -14.75 6.03 -3.95
N ALA A 125 -14.44 4.77 -4.26
CA ALA A 125 -14.77 4.14 -5.54
C ALA A 125 -16.19 3.56 -5.62
N GLY A 126 -16.96 3.54 -4.52
CA GLY A 126 -18.27 2.90 -4.44
C GLY A 126 -18.21 1.39 -4.63
N LEU A 127 -17.17 0.74 -4.06
CA LEU A 127 -16.92 -0.70 -4.18
C LEU A 127 -17.01 -1.45 -2.86
N ARG A 128 -17.13 -0.76 -1.72
CA ARG A 128 -17.10 -1.43 -0.41
C ARG A 128 -18.14 -2.55 -0.29
N ASP A 129 -19.33 -2.31 -0.80
CA ASP A 129 -20.45 -3.28 -0.73
C ASP A 129 -20.27 -4.49 -1.67
N CYS A 130 -19.32 -4.44 -2.59
CA CYS A 130 -18.97 -5.59 -3.43
C CYS A 130 -18.23 -6.68 -2.65
N PHE A 131 -17.66 -6.36 -1.48
CA PHE A 131 -16.85 -7.27 -0.70
C PHE A 131 -17.56 -7.69 0.59
N GLY A 132 -17.82 -8.98 0.73
CA GLY A 132 -18.47 -9.56 1.90
C GLY A 132 -17.58 -9.56 3.15
N PHE A 133 -16.23 -9.59 2.97
CA PHE A 133 -15.27 -9.52 4.07
C PHE A 133 -13.97 -8.85 3.64
N ILE A 134 -13.26 -8.29 4.60
CA ILE A 134 -11.90 -7.74 4.48
C ILE A 134 -11.08 -8.29 5.64
N VAL A 135 -9.96 -8.93 5.34
CA VAL A 135 -8.92 -9.29 6.31
C VAL A 135 -7.75 -8.36 6.07
N ALA A 136 -7.47 -7.50 7.02
CA ALA A 136 -6.46 -6.45 6.95
C ALA A 136 -5.31 -6.73 7.92
N SER A 137 -4.28 -5.89 7.87
CA SER A 137 -3.19 -5.92 8.86
C SER A 137 -3.74 -5.76 10.27
N GLY A 138 -3.29 -6.63 11.18
CA GLY A 138 -3.72 -6.65 12.58
C GLY A 138 -4.98 -7.48 12.86
N ASP A 139 -5.72 -7.93 11.86
CA ASP A 139 -6.89 -8.81 12.06
C ASP A 139 -6.49 -10.26 12.37
N THR A 140 -5.26 -10.65 12.06
CA THR A 140 -4.74 -11.98 12.33
C THR A 140 -3.45 -11.91 13.13
N PRO A 141 -3.14 -12.92 13.97
CA PRO A 141 -1.91 -12.97 14.77
C PRO A 141 -0.63 -13.01 13.95
N SER A 142 -0.73 -13.39 12.68
CA SER A 142 0.41 -13.53 11.76
C SER A 142 0.08 -12.97 10.39
N SER A 143 1.04 -12.28 9.80
CA SER A 143 0.92 -11.78 8.41
C SER A 143 1.09 -12.91 7.39
N LYS A 144 0.72 -12.64 6.12
CA LYS A 144 1.03 -13.57 5.01
C LYS A 144 2.54 -13.86 4.96
N PRO A 145 2.98 -15.09 4.65
CA PRO A 145 2.21 -16.24 4.13
C PRO A 145 1.65 -17.20 5.18
N ALA A 146 1.48 -16.80 6.43
CA ALA A 146 0.95 -17.70 7.46
C ALA A 146 -0.47 -18.17 7.11
N GLY A 147 -0.68 -19.49 7.08
CA GLY A 147 -1.94 -20.14 6.69
C GLY A 147 -3.10 -20.00 7.71
N SER A 148 -3.07 -18.98 8.56
CA SER A 148 -4.05 -18.75 9.63
C SER A 148 -5.28 -17.93 9.20
N ALA A 149 -5.37 -17.50 7.96
CA ALA A 149 -6.58 -16.90 7.40
C ALA A 149 -7.60 -18.00 7.07
N SER A 150 -8.03 -18.75 8.07
CA SER A 150 -9.17 -19.66 7.98
C SER A 150 -10.44 -18.81 8.07
N ILE A 151 -11.11 -18.60 6.96
CA ILE A 151 -12.44 -17.99 6.93
C ILE A 151 -13.39 -19.04 7.48
N ALA A 152 -13.85 -18.84 8.71
CA ALA A 152 -14.95 -19.63 9.23
C ALA A 152 -16.22 -19.36 8.41
N PRO A 153 -17.05 -20.38 8.16
CA PRO A 153 -18.26 -20.24 7.36
C PRO A 153 -19.30 -19.32 7.99
#